data_c4f687c86429ca71efd94bae390e4209
#
_entry.id   c4f687c86429ca71efd94bae390e4209
#
_cell.length_a   1.000
_cell.length_b   1.000
_cell.length_c   1.000
_cell.angle_alpha   90.00
_cell.angle_beta   90.00
_cell.angle_gamma   90.00
#
_symmetry.space_group_name_H-M   'P 1'
#
loop_
_entity.id
_entity.type
_entity.pdbx_description
1 polymer ?
#
loop_
_entity_poly.entity_id
_entity_poly.type
_entity_poly.pdbx_seq_one_letter_code
_entity_poly.pdbx_strand_id
1 'polypeptide(L)'
;IGNMAAGTVAMQTGFKGDNFCTTTACASGTHAIGEAFRKIKDGYLDVCLCGGSEACISHFALSGFNNMKALSKATALDKASTPFDLNRQGFVLGEGAGILCLEEYEHAKARGANIIAEVAGYGATGDAYHMTSPSPTGEPAAYAMKYAYEEAGLKPEQVNYINAHGTSTGLNDKYETTAIKIALGEEAARKTVINSTKSMTG
;
A
#
# COMPACT_ATOMS: atom_id res chain seq x y z
N ILE A 1 -19.15 -5.92 -11.44
CA ILE A 1 -17.99 -5.98 -12.35
C ILE A 1 -16.85 -5.20 -11.71
N GLY A 2 -15.66 -5.83 -11.57
CA GLY A 2 -14.56 -5.31 -10.76
C GLY A 2 -14.00 -3.94 -11.19
N ASN A 3 -14.11 -3.57 -12.46
CA ASN A 3 -13.60 -2.29 -12.95
C ASN A 3 -14.61 -1.12 -12.85
N MET A 4 -15.78 -1.33 -12.26
CA MET A 4 -16.82 -0.28 -12.25
C MET A 4 -16.48 0.94 -11.40
N ALA A 5 -15.68 0.81 -10.36
CA ALA A 5 -15.20 1.97 -9.62
C ALA A 5 -14.41 2.93 -10.54
N ALA A 6 -13.42 2.41 -11.26
CA ALA A 6 -12.66 3.17 -12.24
C ALA A 6 -13.54 3.72 -13.38
N GLY A 7 -14.45 2.89 -13.91
CA GLY A 7 -15.39 3.32 -14.95
C GLY A 7 -16.32 4.44 -14.52
N THR A 8 -16.81 4.40 -13.27
CA THR A 8 -17.64 5.46 -12.71
C THR A 8 -16.87 6.78 -12.55
N VAL A 9 -15.63 6.71 -12.07
CA VAL A 9 -14.76 7.89 -11.96
C VAL A 9 -14.49 8.49 -13.34
N ALA A 10 -14.20 7.67 -14.35
CA ALA A 10 -13.99 8.15 -15.73
C ALA A 10 -15.24 8.86 -16.30
N MET A 11 -16.42 8.32 -16.05
CA MET A 11 -17.68 8.98 -16.48
C MET A 11 -17.90 10.33 -15.79
N GLN A 12 -17.55 10.44 -14.51
CA GLN A 12 -17.73 11.67 -13.76
C GLN A 12 -16.68 12.75 -14.11
N THR A 13 -15.47 12.35 -14.45
CA THR A 13 -14.36 13.27 -14.74
C THR A 13 -14.23 13.58 -16.23
N GLY A 14 -14.78 12.76 -17.09
CA GLY A 14 -14.60 12.85 -18.53
C GLY A 14 -13.23 12.37 -19.03
N PHE A 15 -12.43 11.73 -18.17
CA PHE A 15 -11.12 11.18 -18.58
C PHE A 15 -11.31 9.99 -19.51
N LYS A 16 -10.60 9.97 -20.63
CA LYS A 16 -10.78 9.00 -21.73
C LYS A 16 -9.53 8.15 -22.01
N GLY A 17 -8.50 8.26 -21.16
CA GLY A 17 -7.31 7.42 -21.26
C GLY A 17 -7.56 5.98 -20.76
N ASP A 18 -6.50 5.27 -20.50
CA ASP A 18 -6.56 3.92 -19.95
C ASP A 18 -7.46 3.83 -18.71
N ASN A 19 -8.33 2.83 -18.69
CA ASN A 19 -9.27 2.61 -17.59
C ASN A 19 -9.35 1.12 -17.25
N PHE A 20 -8.76 0.73 -16.14
CA PHE A 20 -8.75 -0.66 -15.68
C PHE A 20 -8.66 -0.74 -14.15
N CYS A 21 -8.86 -1.93 -13.63
CA CYS A 21 -8.75 -2.22 -12.20
C CYS A 21 -7.58 -3.18 -11.97
N THR A 22 -6.66 -2.80 -11.10
CA THR A 22 -5.65 -3.73 -10.57
C THR A 22 -6.28 -4.58 -9.48
N THR A 23 -5.98 -5.87 -9.48
CA THR A 23 -6.52 -6.81 -8.48
C THR A 23 -5.38 -7.66 -7.94
N THR A 24 -4.80 -7.21 -6.84
CA THR A 24 -3.66 -7.85 -6.17
C THR A 24 -3.85 -7.83 -4.64
N ALA A 25 -5.10 -8.10 -4.21
CA ALA A 25 -5.52 -8.07 -2.80
C ALA A 25 -5.13 -6.73 -2.13
N CYS A 26 -4.49 -6.77 -0.97
CA CYS A 26 -4.11 -5.58 -0.20
C CYS A 26 -3.15 -4.62 -0.94
N ALA A 27 -2.42 -5.11 -1.94
CA ALA A 27 -1.49 -4.31 -2.75
C ALA A 27 -2.15 -3.60 -3.94
N SER A 28 -3.45 -3.81 -4.21
CA SER A 28 -4.13 -3.28 -5.40
C SER A 28 -4.00 -1.77 -5.54
N GLY A 29 -4.18 -1.02 -4.46
CA GLY A 29 -4.04 0.44 -4.46
C GLY A 29 -2.62 0.89 -4.76
N THR A 30 -1.61 0.25 -4.17
CA THR A 30 -0.20 0.54 -4.44
C THR A 30 0.19 0.18 -5.87
N HIS A 31 -0.29 -0.95 -6.40
CA HIS A 31 -0.09 -1.31 -7.79
C HIS A 31 -0.75 -0.30 -8.75
N ALA A 32 -1.97 0.16 -8.46
CA ALA A 32 -2.62 1.20 -9.27
C ALA A 32 -1.78 2.49 -9.34
N ILE A 33 -1.19 2.90 -8.22
CA ILE A 33 -0.29 4.06 -8.16
C ILE A 33 0.99 3.79 -8.95
N GLY A 34 1.60 2.62 -8.80
CA GLY A 34 2.80 2.22 -9.52
C GLY A 34 2.61 2.17 -11.03
N GLU A 35 1.50 1.61 -11.49
CA GLU A 35 1.15 1.58 -12.93
C GLU A 35 0.92 2.99 -13.49
N ALA A 36 0.24 3.85 -12.76
CA ALA A 36 0.06 5.25 -13.15
C ALA A 36 1.40 5.98 -13.20
N PHE A 37 2.25 5.80 -12.19
CA PHE A 37 3.62 6.35 -12.16
C PHE A 37 4.43 5.94 -13.40
N ARG A 38 4.45 4.63 -13.73
CA ARG A 38 5.16 4.13 -14.92
C ARG A 38 4.65 4.78 -16.21
N LYS A 39 3.34 4.81 -16.41
CA LYS A 39 2.72 5.38 -17.62
C LYS A 39 3.01 6.87 -17.78
N ILE A 40 3.01 7.64 -16.69
CA ILE A 40 3.36 9.07 -16.73
C ILE A 40 4.86 9.24 -16.96
N LYS A 41 5.70 8.52 -16.25
CA LYS A 41 7.16 8.56 -16.38
C LYS A 41 7.62 8.21 -17.80
N ASP A 42 6.97 7.23 -18.43
CA ASP A 42 7.29 6.76 -19.79
C ASP A 42 6.59 7.58 -20.89
N GLY A 43 5.85 8.63 -20.53
CA GLY A 43 5.23 9.57 -21.46
C GLY A 43 3.96 9.05 -22.14
N TYR A 44 3.32 8.02 -21.62
CA TYR A 44 2.04 7.53 -22.15
C TYR A 44 0.84 8.36 -21.67
N LEU A 45 0.94 9.00 -20.50
CA LEU A 45 -0.10 9.82 -19.91
C LEU A 45 0.51 11.07 -19.26
N ASP A 46 -0.20 12.19 -19.33
CA ASP A 46 0.15 13.41 -18.60
C ASP A 46 -0.46 13.42 -17.19
N VAL A 47 -1.66 12.87 -17.05
CA VAL A 47 -2.44 12.86 -15.79
C VAL A 47 -3.13 11.51 -15.61
N CYS A 48 -3.16 11.00 -14.39
CA CYS A 48 -3.87 9.78 -14.04
C CYS A 48 -4.49 9.86 -12.63
N LEU A 49 -5.76 9.46 -12.50
CA LEU A 49 -6.38 9.19 -11.19
C LEU A 49 -6.13 7.73 -10.84
N CYS A 50 -5.53 7.48 -9.70
CA CYS A 50 -5.15 6.15 -9.27
C CYS A 50 -5.26 5.98 -7.76
N GLY A 51 -5.43 4.75 -7.30
CA GLY A 51 -5.58 4.46 -5.87
C GLY A 51 -6.38 3.20 -5.62
N GLY A 52 -7.06 3.13 -4.48
CA GLY A 52 -7.86 1.99 -4.09
C GLY A 52 -9.12 2.40 -3.34
N SER A 53 -10.10 1.52 -3.39
CA SER A 53 -11.35 1.64 -2.62
C SER A 53 -11.83 0.28 -2.17
N GLU A 54 -12.45 0.23 -0.99
CA GLU A 54 -13.03 -0.99 -0.44
C GLU A 54 -14.29 -0.66 0.35
N ALA A 55 -15.35 -1.45 0.15
CA ALA A 55 -16.59 -1.41 0.90
C ALA A 55 -17.06 -2.85 1.13
N CYS A 56 -16.38 -3.56 2.01
CA CYS A 56 -16.52 -5.00 2.17
C CYS A 56 -17.07 -5.45 3.53
N ILE A 57 -17.50 -4.55 4.41
CA ILE A 57 -18.04 -4.94 5.72
C ILE A 57 -19.41 -5.61 5.51
N SER A 58 -19.38 -6.89 5.24
CA SER A 58 -20.53 -7.75 5.01
C SER A 58 -20.41 -9.04 5.80
N HIS A 59 -21.52 -9.72 6.02
CA HIS A 59 -21.50 -11.03 6.69
C HIS A 59 -20.57 -12.04 6.00
N PHE A 60 -20.52 -11.99 4.66
CA PHE A 60 -19.69 -12.89 3.87
C PHE A 60 -18.19 -12.63 4.12
N ALA A 61 -17.74 -11.38 4.01
CA ALA A 61 -16.34 -11.02 4.23
C ALA A 61 -15.92 -11.25 5.70
N LEU A 62 -16.75 -10.84 6.66
CA LEU A 62 -16.50 -11.09 8.08
C LEU A 62 -16.37 -12.57 8.36
N SER A 63 -17.27 -13.41 7.83
CA SER A 63 -17.21 -14.86 8.02
C SER A 63 -15.95 -15.46 7.40
N GLY A 64 -15.57 -15.02 6.21
CA GLY A 64 -14.35 -15.48 5.54
C GLY A 64 -13.09 -15.18 6.34
N PHE A 65 -12.88 -13.94 6.74
CA PHE A 65 -11.72 -13.54 7.54
C PHE A 65 -11.73 -14.11 8.96
N ASN A 66 -12.92 -14.28 9.56
CA ASN A 66 -13.03 -14.94 10.85
C ASN A 66 -12.64 -16.43 10.78
N ASN A 67 -13.02 -17.14 9.72
CA ASN A 67 -12.59 -18.53 9.49
C ASN A 67 -11.07 -18.64 9.33
N MET A 68 -10.43 -17.64 8.72
CA MET A 68 -8.97 -17.55 8.65
C MET A 68 -8.32 -17.19 10.00
N LYS A 69 -9.11 -16.87 11.03
CA LYS A 69 -8.63 -16.39 12.34
C LYS A 69 -7.76 -15.14 12.22
N ALA A 70 -8.04 -14.30 11.25
CA ALA A 70 -7.26 -13.10 10.95
C ALA A 70 -7.79 -11.85 11.66
N LEU A 71 -9.08 -11.86 12.07
CA LEU A 71 -9.71 -10.71 12.71
C LEU A 71 -9.33 -10.60 14.19
N SER A 72 -9.18 -9.36 14.65
CA SER A 72 -8.96 -9.04 16.06
C SER A 72 -10.16 -9.50 16.90
N LYS A 73 -9.84 -10.05 18.07
CA LYS A 73 -10.83 -10.46 19.09
C LYS A 73 -10.89 -9.48 20.28
N ALA A 74 -10.17 -8.38 20.18
CA ALA A 74 -10.15 -7.37 21.24
C ALA A 74 -11.54 -6.74 21.39
N THR A 75 -11.97 -6.56 22.63
CA THR A 75 -13.25 -5.91 22.98
C THR A 75 -13.09 -4.43 23.31
N ALA A 76 -11.87 -4.00 23.65
CA ALA A 76 -11.54 -2.60 23.89
C ALA A 76 -11.06 -1.93 22.59
N LEU A 77 -11.59 -0.77 22.28
CA LEU A 77 -11.29 -0.06 21.03
C LEU A 77 -9.80 0.25 20.86
N ASP A 78 -9.14 0.68 21.94
CA ASP A 78 -7.70 0.98 21.96
C ASP A 78 -6.80 -0.24 21.78
N LYS A 79 -7.37 -1.45 21.81
CA LYS A 79 -6.69 -2.74 21.58
C LYS A 79 -7.12 -3.43 20.29
N ALA A 80 -8.04 -2.86 19.56
CA ALA A 80 -8.65 -3.49 18.40
C ALA A 80 -7.66 -3.66 17.23
N SER A 81 -6.88 -2.64 16.93
CA SER A 81 -5.84 -2.67 15.89
C SER A 81 -4.55 -2.06 16.44
N THR A 82 -3.57 -2.90 16.73
CA THR A 82 -2.31 -2.53 17.39
C THR A 82 -1.10 -3.04 16.59
N PRO A 83 -0.84 -2.49 15.39
CA PRO A 83 0.28 -2.91 14.56
C PRO A 83 1.61 -2.88 15.33
N PHE A 84 2.39 -3.94 15.17
CA PHE A 84 3.71 -4.17 15.80
C PHE A 84 3.71 -4.34 17.32
N ASP A 85 2.55 -4.26 18.00
CA ASP A 85 2.44 -4.54 19.43
C ASP A 85 2.69 -6.03 19.73
N LEU A 86 3.28 -6.32 20.88
CA LEU A 86 3.52 -7.69 21.31
C LEU A 86 2.22 -8.48 21.48
N ASN A 87 1.17 -7.83 21.96
CA ASN A 87 -0.14 -8.41 22.26
C ASN A 87 -1.17 -8.25 21.14
N ARG A 88 -0.74 -7.89 19.92
CA ARG A 88 -1.61 -7.75 18.76
C ARG A 88 -2.39 -9.04 18.47
N GLN A 89 -3.63 -8.93 18.03
CA GLN A 89 -4.54 -10.06 17.92
C GLN A 89 -5.13 -10.28 16.51
N GLY A 90 -4.76 -9.50 15.54
CA GLY A 90 -5.34 -9.51 14.20
C GLY A 90 -5.79 -8.13 13.76
N PHE A 91 -6.42 -8.03 12.59
CA PHE A 91 -6.84 -6.77 12.03
C PHE A 91 -8.34 -6.50 12.23
N VAL A 92 -8.73 -5.24 12.05
CA VAL A 92 -10.12 -4.79 11.99
C VAL A 92 -10.47 -4.54 10.53
N LEU A 93 -11.63 -5.02 10.09
CA LEU A 93 -12.13 -4.74 8.74
C LEU A 93 -12.51 -3.27 8.63
N GLY A 94 -11.94 -2.58 7.64
CA GLY A 94 -12.23 -1.17 7.35
C GLY A 94 -12.86 -1.00 5.97
N GLU A 95 -13.47 0.15 5.75
CA GLU A 95 -13.98 0.61 4.46
C GLU A 95 -13.45 2.00 4.17
N GLY A 96 -13.25 2.31 2.91
CA GLY A 96 -12.77 3.63 2.52
C GLY A 96 -12.31 3.70 1.08
N ALA A 97 -11.85 4.88 0.68
CA ALA A 97 -11.23 5.13 -0.60
C ALA A 97 -10.11 6.15 -0.45
N GLY A 98 -9.00 5.90 -1.15
CA GLY A 98 -7.89 6.83 -1.28
C GLY A 98 -7.48 6.93 -2.74
N ILE A 99 -7.69 8.11 -3.35
CA ILE A 99 -7.39 8.36 -4.75
C ILE A 99 -6.40 9.51 -4.86
N LEU A 100 -5.35 9.30 -5.61
CA LEU A 100 -4.35 10.29 -5.97
C LEU A 100 -4.57 10.77 -7.41
N CYS A 101 -4.29 12.03 -7.65
CA CYS A 101 -4.11 12.59 -8.98
C CYS A 101 -2.61 12.68 -9.22
N LEU A 102 -2.05 11.75 -9.99
CA LEU A 102 -0.67 11.83 -10.45
C LEU A 102 -0.62 12.62 -11.75
N GLU A 103 0.40 13.45 -11.87
CA GLU A 103 0.56 14.35 -13.02
C GLU A 103 2.05 14.53 -13.33
N GLU A 104 2.38 14.63 -14.60
CA GLU A 104 3.73 14.93 -15.04
C GLU A 104 4.15 16.30 -14.49
N TYR A 105 5.39 16.42 -14.04
CA TYR A 105 5.86 17.56 -13.26
C TYR A 105 5.77 18.89 -14.01
N GLU A 106 6.27 18.95 -15.27
CA GLU A 106 6.24 20.19 -16.04
C GLU A 106 4.82 20.54 -16.50
N HIS A 107 3.97 19.55 -16.76
CA HIS A 107 2.55 19.74 -17.02
C HIS A 107 1.86 20.37 -15.82
N ALA A 108 2.10 19.84 -14.60
CA ALA A 108 1.55 20.39 -13.37
C ALA A 108 2.01 21.84 -13.12
N LYS A 109 3.30 22.12 -13.30
CA LYS A 109 3.86 23.46 -13.16
C LYS A 109 3.27 24.46 -14.16
N ALA A 110 3.14 24.05 -15.42
CA ALA A 110 2.65 24.94 -16.50
C ALA A 110 1.23 25.46 -16.21
N ARG A 111 0.38 24.67 -15.52
CA ARG A 111 -0.96 25.09 -15.13
C ARG A 111 -1.05 25.70 -13.71
N GLY A 112 0.08 25.86 -13.02
CA GLY A 112 0.12 26.41 -11.66
C GLY A 112 -0.49 25.47 -10.60
N ALA A 113 -0.34 24.15 -10.77
CA ALA A 113 -0.87 23.18 -9.82
C ALA A 113 -0.20 23.31 -8.43
N ASN A 114 -0.96 23.07 -7.38
CA ASN A 114 -0.41 22.89 -6.04
C ASN A 114 0.14 21.48 -5.89
N ILE A 115 1.46 21.32 -6.10
CA ILE A 115 2.15 20.04 -5.99
C ILE A 115 2.34 19.71 -4.51
N ILE A 116 1.80 18.59 -4.05
CA ILE A 116 1.86 18.16 -2.64
C ILE A 116 3.13 17.36 -2.38
N ALA A 117 3.46 16.43 -3.28
CA ALA A 117 4.62 15.54 -3.18
C ALA A 117 5.00 14.99 -4.54
N GLU A 118 6.16 14.35 -4.62
CA GLU A 118 6.63 13.63 -5.79
C GLU A 118 6.57 12.13 -5.53
N VAL A 119 6.10 11.35 -6.51
CA VAL A 119 6.26 9.90 -6.55
C VAL A 119 7.56 9.63 -7.30
N ALA A 120 8.62 9.31 -6.55
CA ALA A 120 9.97 9.23 -7.10
C ALA A 120 10.39 7.82 -7.50
N GLY A 121 9.75 6.79 -6.98
CA GLY A 121 10.09 5.39 -7.30
C GLY A 121 8.99 4.42 -6.89
N TYR A 122 9.04 3.24 -7.52
CA TYR A 122 8.08 2.16 -7.30
C TYR A 122 8.75 0.80 -7.34
N GLY A 123 8.36 -0.09 -6.44
CA GLY A 123 8.82 -1.48 -6.40
C GLY A 123 7.69 -2.45 -6.13
N ALA A 124 7.69 -3.54 -6.86
CA ALA A 124 6.74 -4.64 -6.69
C ALA A 124 7.45 -5.98 -6.85
N THR A 125 7.06 -6.94 -6.03
CA THR A 125 7.58 -8.32 -6.05
C THR A 125 6.47 -9.28 -5.65
N GLY A 126 6.68 -10.57 -5.91
CA GLY A 126 5.81 -11.64 -5.43
C GLY A 126 6.59 -12.61 -4.55
N ASP A 127 5.97 -13.11 -3.49
CA ASP A 127 6.62 -14.02 -2.54
C ASP A 127 6.89 -15.41 -3.12
N ALA A 128 6.06 -15.88 -4.06
CA ALA A 128 6.10 -17.24 -4.62
C ALA A 128 6.21 -18.32 -3.51
N TYR A 129 5.55 -18.11 -2.40
CA TYR A 129 5.68 -18.92 -1.20
C TYR A 129 4.37 -19.60 -0.78
N HIS A 130 3.33 -18.84 -0.48
CA HIS A 130 2.06 -19.36 0.02
C HIS A 130 0.89 -18.48 -0.46
N MET A 131 -0.32 -19.03 -0.48
CA MET A 131 -1.51 -18.37 -0.98
C MET A 131 -1.86 -17.09 -0.19
N THR A 132 -1.65 -17.08 1.12
CA THR A 132 -2.01 -15.94 2.00
C THR A 132 -0.92 -15.54 3.00
N SER A 133 -0.03 -16.46 3.37
CA SER A 133 1.02 -16.17 4.36
C SER A 133 2.23 -15.52 3.71
N PRO A 134 2.77 -14.44 4.28
CA PRO A 134 4.00 -13.84 3.79
C PRO A 134 5.19 -14.78 3.96
N SER A 135 6.20 -14.62 3.10
CA SER A 135 7.45 -15.38 3.20
C SER A 135 8.14 -15.09 4.53
N PRO A 136 8.53 -16.14 5.29
CA PRO A 136 9.22 -15.94 6.58
C PRO A 136 10.61 -15.33 6.43
N THR A 137 11.21 -15.37 5.23
CA THR A 137 12.51 -14.75 4.95
C THR A 137 12.43 -13.23 4.92
N GLY A 138 11.26 -12.67 4.56
CA GLY A 138 11.07 -11.23 4.36
C GLY A 138 11.76 -10.67 3.10
N GLU A 139 12.54 -11.48 2.38
CA GLU A 139 13.31 -11.04 1.22
C GLU A 139 12.47 -10.45 0.09
N PRO A 140 11.34 -11.06 -0.34
CA PRO A 140 10.56 -10.48 -1.43
C PRO A 140 10.05 -9.06 -1.11
N ALA A 141 9.52 -8.86 0.08
CA ALA A 141 9.07 -7.55 0.52
C ALA A 141 10.25 -6.55 0.65
N ALA A 142 11.41 -7.02 1.10
CA ALA A 142 12.63 -6.21 1.16
C ALA A 142 13.07 -5.76 -0.25
N TYR A 143 12.99 -6.62 -1.25
CA TYR A 143 13.30 -6.24 -2.64
C TYR A 143 12.32 -5.21 -3.20
N ALA A 144 11.02 -5.30 -2.88
CA ALA A 144 10.06 -4.28 -3.29
C ALA A 144 10.43 -2.90 -2.73
N MET A 145 10.79 -2.83 -1.44
CA MET A 145 11.27 -1.59 -0.82
C MET A 145 12.57 -1.09 -1.48
N LYS A 146 13.51 -2.01 -1.72
CA LYS A 146 14.80 -1.69 -2.34
C LYS A 146 14.62 -1.11 -3.74
N TYR A 147 13.81 -1.74 -4.58
CA TYR A 147 13.54 -1.24 -5.93
C TYR A 147 12.92 0.16 -5.91
N ALA A 148 12.02 0.43 -4.97
CA ALA A 148 11.39 1.74 -4.86
C ALA A 148 12.39 2.84 -4.51
N TYR A 149 13.20 2.68 -3.45
CA TYR A 149 14.15 3.72 -3.08
C TYR A 149 15.34 3.82 -4.03
N GLU A 150 15.80 2.72 -4.65
CA GLU A 150 16.85 2.73 -5.67
C GLU A 150 16.39 3.46 -6.94
N GLU A 151 15.15 3.23 -7.39
CA GLU A 151 14.58 3.98 -8.52
C GLU A 151 14.46 5.48 -8.22
N ALA A 152 14.18 5.84 -6.98
CA ALA A 152 14.19 7.22 -6.52
C ALA A 152 15.60 7.82 -6.40
N GLY A 153 16.66 7.04 -6.65
CA GLY A 153 18.05 7.48 -6.46
C GLY A 153 18.45 7.67 -4.99
N LEU A 154 17.70 7.07 -4.08
CA LEU A 154 17.93 7.20 -2.64
C LEU A 154 18.78 6.04 -2.10
N LYS A 155 19.45 6.33 -0.97
CA LYS A 155 20.12 5.33 -0.15
C LYS A 155 19.23 4.94 1.04
N PRO A 156 19.45 3.77 1.65
CA PRO A 156 18.68 3.33 2.83
C PRO A 156 18.59 4.38 3.95
N GLU A 157 19.67 5.09 4.22
CA GLU A 157 19.77 6.08 5.30
C GLU A 157 18.93 7.34 5.05
N GLN A 158 18.46 7.53 3.82
CA GLN A 158 17.60 8.64 3.40
C GLN A 158 16.11 8.33 3.53
N VAL A 159 15.75 7.08 3.84
CA VAL A 159 14.38 6.68 4.13
C VAL A 159 14.05 7.10 5.57
N ASN A 160 13.30 8.17 5.72
CA ASN A 160 13.01 8.75 7.04
C ASN A 160 11.73 8.16 7.66
N TYR A 161 10.80 7.69 6.84
CA TYR A 161 9.50 7.22 7.28
C TYR A 161 8.97 6.07 6.44
N ILE A 162 8.36 5.10 7.09
CA ILE A 162 7.64 3.98 6.45
C ILE A 162 6.22 3.93 7.02
N ASN A 163 5.21 4.10 6.17
CA ASN A 163 3.87 3.65 6.47
C ASN A 163 3.77 2.18 6.08
N ALA A 164 3.85 1.32 7.06
CA ALA A 164 3.94 -0.12 6.86
C ALA A 164 2.58 -0.74 6.49
N HIS A 165 2.60 -1.95 5.96
CA HIS A 165 1.41 -2.78 5.88
C HIS A 165 0.82 -2.99 7.28
N GLY A 166 1.62 -3.46 8.24
CA GLY A 166 1.33 -3.40 9.65
C GLY A 166 -0.11 -3.80 9.99
N THR A 167 -0.48 -5.04 9.70
CA THR A 167 -1.87 -5.51 9.80
C THR A 167 -2.30 -5.85 11.22
N SER A 168 -1.42 -5.73 12.21
CA SER A 168 -1.69 -6.21 13.57
C SER A 168 -1.86 -7.74 13.68
N THR A 169 -1.39 -8.48 12.67
CA THR A 169 -1.38 -9.95 12.69
C THR A 169 -0.04 -10.49 13.17
N GLY A 170 -0.05 -11.71 13.70
CA GLY A 170 1.15 -12.34 14.26
C GLY A 170 2.29 -12.49 13.25
N LEU A 171 1.98 -12.96 12.04
CA LEU A 171 2.99 -13.27 11.02
C LEU A 171 3.42 -12.02 10.24
N ASN A 172 2.47 -11.22 9.76
CA ASN A 172 2.82 -10.08 8.91
C ASN A 172 3.78 -9.13 9.62
N ASP A 173 3.42 -8.64 10.81
CA ASP A 173 4.19 -7.61 11.49
C ASP A 173 5.60 -8.09 11.83
N LYS A 174 5.74 -9.39 12.16
CA LYS A 174 7.03 -10.02 12.38
C LYS A 174 7.89 -10.05 11.12
N TYR A 175 7.34 -10.53 10.02
CA TYR A 175 8.11 -10.71 8.78
C TYR A 175 8.35 -9.40 8.05
N GLU A 176 7.42 -8.45 8.13
CA GLU A 176 7.62 -7.09 7.63
C GLU A 176 8.73 -6.36 8.38
N THR A 177 8.82 -6.53 9.70
CA THR A 177 9.97 -6.03 10.50
C THR A 177 11.29 -6.61 9.99
N THR A 178 11.33 -7.91 9.67
CA THR A 178 12.50 -8.55 9.07
C THR A 178 12.81 -7.96 7.70
N ALA A 179 11.80 -7.79 6.84
CA ALA A 179 11.94 -7.23 5.51
C ALA A 179 12.50 -5.79 5.53
N ILE A 180 12.01 -4.94 6.45
CA ILE A 180 12.52 -3.57 6.63
C ILE A 180 14.01 -3.57 7.00
N LYS A 181 14.41 -4.46 7.91
CA LYS A 181 15.82 -4.58 8.31
C LYS A 181 16.72 -5.09 7.18
N ILE A 182 16.23 -6.00 6.35
CA ILE A 182 16.95 -6.46 5.15
C ILE A 182 17.06 -5.34 4.13
N ALA A 183 15.99 -4.59 3.88
CA ALA A 183 15.96 -3.53 2.88
C ALA A 183 16.85 -2.35 3.24
N LEU A 184 16.82 -1.90 4.49
CA LEU A 184 17.52 -0.70 4.93
C LEU A 184 18.86 -0.97 5.65
N GLY A 185 19.07 -2.21 6.09
CA GLY A 185 20.12 -2.51 7.07
C GLY A 185 19.68 -2.16 8.50
N GLU A 186 20.26 -2.83 9.49
CA GLU A 186 19.84 -2.72 10.90
C GLU A 186 19.92 -1.29 11.44
N GLU A 187 20.98 -0.56 11.08
CA GLU A 187 21.21 0.80 11.58
C GLU A 187 20.20 1.81 11.03
N ALA A 188 19.98 1.83 9.71
CA ALA A 188 19.01 2.74 9.08
C ALA A 188 17.59 2.38 9.49
N ALA A 189 17.24 1.10 9.54
CA ALA A 189 15.93 0.63 9.97
C ALA A 189 15.57 1.10 11.39
N ARG A 190 16.54 1.16 12.31
CA ARG A 190 16.31 1.66 13.69
C ARG A 190 16.12 3.17 13.78
N LYS A 191 16.60 3.92 12.80
CA LYS A 191 16.45 5.39 12.73
C LYS A 191 15.18 5.81 11.99
N THR A 192 14.65 4.95 11.14
CA THR A 192 13.44 5.20 10.35
C THR A 192 12.21 5.19 11.24
N VAL A 193 11.37 6.20 11.12
CA VAL A 193 10.07 6.24 11.81
C VAL A 193 9.10 5.29 11.11
N ILE A 194 8.50 4.37 11.85
CA ILE A 194 7.63 3.33 11.29
C ILE A 194 6.30 3.30 12.05
N ASN A 195 5.21 3.36 11.32
CA ASN A 195 3.88 3.06 11.85
C ASN A 195 3.01 2.38 10.77
N SER A 196 1.79 2.06 11.13
CA SER A 196 0.75 1.67 10.17
C SER A 196 -0.53 2.45 10.46
N THR A 197 -1.06 3.09 9.44
CA THR A 197 -2.35 3.81 9.53
C THR A 197 -3.52 2.88 9.82
N LYS A 198 -3.35 1.56 9.69
CA LYS A 198 -4.33 0.55 10.09
C LYS A 198 -4.63 0.53 11.59
N SER A 199 -3.80 1.19 12.41
CA SER A 199 -4.16 1.45 13.82
C SER A 199 -5.36 2.39 13.97
N MET A 200 -5.68 3.18 12.94
CA MET A 200 -6.75 4.18 12.91
C MET A 200 -7.90 3.81 11.98
N THR A 201 -7.61 3.17 10.86
CA THR A 201 -8.59 2.93 9.79
C THR A 201 -9.07 1.49 9.68
N GLY A 202 -8.40 0.60 10.36
CA GLY A 202 -8.59 -0.83 10.18
C GLY A 202 -7.87 -1.39 9.00
#